data_4edb8fd8af36b293a01fe95ded9ba629
#
_entry.id   4edb8fd8af36b293a01fe95ded9ba629
#
_cell.length_a   1.000
_cell.length_b   1.000
_cell.length_c   1.000
_cell.angle_alpha   90.00
_cell.angle_beta   90.00
_cell.angle_gamma   90.00
#
_symmetry.space_group_name_H-M   'P 1'
#
loop_
_entity.id
_entity.type
_entity.pdbx_description
1 polymer ?
#
loop_
_entity_poly.entity_id
_entity_poly.type
_entity_poly.pdbx_seq_one_letter_code
_entity_poly.pdbx_strand_id
1 'polypeptide(L)'
;KGTSEEINAYLNEKMKNKTFSFYYSRKFADFAGLFMCFFATIMLAVLFLQDTKKHTYELLHTKPITAGKYVFGKVSAGFAICLIALTIINLLFWALCVIYTKDSGFEVRFWDFIVSTVLYILPNMLMIVSVYTLISLIFKNPLPGVPLLILYMVYSNMGGRNAEGVYGYWGRPFAIMVRFPDQLFDTTPPPMAFLNQS
;
A
#
# COMPACT_ATOMS: atom_id res chain seq x y z
N LYS A 1 -27.99 0.86 18.49
CA LYS A 1 -28.25 2.05 17.67
C LYS A 1 -28.37 3.21 18.66
N GLY A 2 -27.36 4.09 18.72
CA GLY A 2 -27.39 5.29 19.55
C GLY A 2 -28.25 6.37 18.92
N THR A 3 -28.71 7.32 19.73
CA THR A 3 -29.39 8.52 19.27
C THR A 3 -28.40 9.41 18.51
N SER A 4 -28.88 10.31 17.66
CA SER A 4 -28.00 11.25 16.93
C SER A 4 -27.17 12.13 17.87
N GLU A 5 -27.67 12.44 19.06
CA GLU A 5 -26.96 13.20 20.09
C GLU A 5 -25.79 12.40 20.70
N GLU A 6 -26.00 11.12 21.00
CA GLU A 6 -24.93 10.23 21.51
C GLU A 6 -23.82 10.04 20.46
N ILE A 7 -24.20 9.89 19.19
CA ILE A 7 -23.25 9.77 18.08
C ILE A 7 -22.42 11.07 17.94
N ASN A 8 -23.08 12.24 17.98
CA ASN A 8 -22.39 13.51 17.89
C ASN A 8 -21.49 13.78 19.09
N ALA A 9 -21.92 13.43 20.30
CA ALA A 9 -21.09 13.54 21.49
C ALA A 9 -19.82 12.66 21.38
N TYR A 10 -19.99 11.42 20.94
CA TYR A 10 -18.88 10.48 20.71
C TYR A 10 -17.90 10.99 19.62
N LEU A 11 -18.42 11.50 18.51
CA LEU A 11 -17.62 12.10 17.45
C LEU A 11 -16.83 13.29 17.97
N ASN A 12 -17.48 14.20 18.68
CA ASN A 12 -16.83 15.39 19.25
C ASN A 12 -15.73 15.03 20.26
N GLU A 13 -15.95 14.02 21.08
CA GLU A 13 -14.93 13.52 22.00
C GLU A 13 -13.69 12.97 21.26
N LYS A 14 -13.90 12.15 20.25
CA LYS A 14 -12.79 11.56 19.44
C LYS A 14 -12.02 12.62 18.66
N MET A 15 -12.72 13.67 18.20
CA MET A 15 -12.10 14.76 17.42
C MET A 15 -11.44 15.85 18.25
N LYS A 16 -11.55 15.82 19.58
CA LYS A 16 -10.79 16.74 20.44
C LYS A 16 -9.27 16.62 20.28
N ASN A 17 -8.78 15.41 20.05
CA ASN A 17 -7.35 15.12 20.04
C ASN A 17 -6.77 14.97 18.62
N LYS A 18 -7.57 14.62 17.63
CA LYS A 18 -7.12 14.35 16.28
C LYS A 18 -8.18 14.74 15.25
N THR A 19 -7.72 15.20 14.07
CA THR A 19 -8.58 15.57 12.95
C THR A 19 -9.32 14.38 12.35
N PHE A 20 -10.45 14.62 11.71
CA PHE A 20 -11.16 13.58 10.96
C PHE A 20 -10.27 12.95 9.89
N SER A 21 -9.48 13.76 9.18
CA SER A 21 -8.52 13.32 8.17
C SER A 21 -7.48 12.35 8.72
N PHE A 22 -7.08 12.50 9.98
CA PHE A 22 -6.15 11.56 10.62
C PHE A 22 -6.69 10.12 10.65
N TYR A 23 -7.95 9.93 11.02
CA TYR A 23 -8.58 8.61 11.05
C TYR A 23 -8.86 8.09 9.64
N TYR A 24 -9.41 8.95 8.80
CA TYR A 24 -9.78 8.59 7.43
C TYR A 24 -8.56 8.22 6.56
N SER A 25 -7.45 8.93 6.72
CA SER A 25 -6.21 8.64 5.97
C SER A 25 -5.61 7.27 6.30
N ARG A 26 -5.82 6.75 7.50
CA ARG A 26 -5.37 5.39 7.86
C ARG A 26 -6.24 4.32 7.22
N LYS A 27 -7.55 4.52 7.21
CA LYS A 27 -8.45 3.63 6.45
C LYS A 27 -8.19 3.69 4.96
N PHE A 28 -7.90 4.89 4.44
CA PHE A 28 -7.41 5.04 3.08
C PHE A 28 -6.14 4.23 2.85
N ALA A 29 -5.16 4.26 3.76
CA ALA A 29 -3.91 3.54 3.62
C ALA A 29 -4.11 2.01 3.56
N ASP A 30 -5.09 1.45 4.28
CA ASP A 30 -5.43 0.03 4.19
C ASP A 30 -5.85 -0.38 2.78
N PHE A 31 -6.81 0.33 2.21
CA PHE A 31 -7.33 0.02 0.88
C PHE A 31 -6.34 0.39 -0.22
N ALA A 32 -5.79 1.60 -0.16
CA ALA A 32 -4.83 2.07 -1.16
C ALA A 32 -3.55 1.23 -1.15
N GLY A 33 -3.08 0.81 0.04
CA GLY A 33 -1.93 -0.08 0.18
C GLY A 33 -2.13 -1.40 -0.58
N LEU A 34 -3.28 -2.05 -0.42
CA LEU A 34 -3.63 -3.28 -1.12
C LEU A 34 -3.64 -3.07 -2.64
N PHE A 35 -4.39 -2.07 -3.12
CA PHE A 35 -4.48 -1.79 -4.54
C PHE A 35 -3.13 -1.41 -5.16
N MET A 36 -2.32 -0.65 -4.44
CA MET A 36 -0.99 -0.25 -4.90
C MET A 36 -0.02 -1.43 -4.97
N CYS A 37 -0.13 -2.42 -4.07
CA CYS A 37 0.65 -3.65 -4.15
C CYS A 37 0.31 -4.46 -5.42
N PHE A 38 -0.97 -4.62 -5.74
CA PHE A 38 -1.41 -5.26 -6.99
C PHE A 38 -0.95 -4.46 -8.21
N PHE A 39 -1.15 -3.15 -8.20
CA PHE A 39 -0.75 -2.26 -9.29
C PHE A 39 0.75 -2.33 -9.54
N ALA A 40 1.59 -2.24 -8.49
CA ALA A 40 3.03 -2.35 -8.60
C ALA A 40 3.47 -3.71 -9.18
N THR A 41 2.83 -4.80 -8.77
CA THR A 41 3.12 -6.14 -9.30
C THR A 41 2.84 -6.22 -10.80
N ILE A 42 1.69 -5.72 -11.25
CA ILE A 42 1.32 -5.72 -12.66
C ILE A 42 2.25 -4.80 -13.48
N MET A 43 2.53 -3.61 -12.97
CA MET A 43 3.41 -2.65 -13.65
C MET A 43 4.83 -3.19 -13.83
N LEU A 44 5.38 -3.80 -12.79
CA LEU A 44 6.70 -4.44 -12.87
C LEU A 44 6.69 -5.60 -13.86
N ALA A 45 5.64 -6.44 -13.85
CA ALA A 45 5.51 -7.52 -14.81
C ALA A 45 5.53 -7.00 -16.25
N VAL A 46 4.76 -5.97 -16.55
CA VAL A 46 4.74 -5.35 -17.89
C VAL A 46 6.11 -4.79 -18.27
N LEU A 47 6.78 -4.07 -17.36
CA LEU A 47 8.09 -3.48 -17.62
C LEU A 47 9.18 -4.52 -17.87
N PHE A 48 9.18 -5.62 -17.12
CA PHE A 48 10.16 -6.70 -17.30
C PHE A 48 9.84 -7.57 -18.52
N LEU A 49 8.55 -7.83 -18.81
CA LEU A 49 8.15 -8.62 -19.98
C LEU A 49 8.46 -7.94 -21.32
N GLN A 50 8.49 -6.60 -21.35
CA GLN A 50 8.86 -5.87 -22.56
C GLN A 50 10.26 -6.21 -23.05
N ASP A 51 11.16 -6.62 -22.17
CA ASP A 51 12.55 -6.95 -22.52
C ASP A 51 12.71 -8.34 -23.13
N THR A 52 11.75 -9.22 -22.92
CA THR A 52 11.77 -10.56 -23.51
C THR A 52 11.42 -10.55 -24.99
N LYS A 53 10.96 -9.41 -25.51
CA LYS A 53 10.70 -9.24 -26.96
C LYS A 53 12.03 -9.20 -27.72
N LYS A 54 12.13 -9.99 -28.80
CA LYS A 54 13.37 -10.21 -29.58
C LYS A 54 14.13 -8.93 -29.92
N HIS A 55 13.46 -7.89 -30.41
CA HIS A 55 14.12 -6.64 -30.80
C HIS A 55 14.69 -5.83 -29.63
N THR A 56 14.07 -5.89 -28.45
CA THR A 56 14.56 -5.18 -27.27
C THR A 56 15.79 -5.91 -26.69
N TYR A 57 15.80 -7.23 -26.73
CA TYR A 57 16.93 -8.05 -26.27
C TYR A 57 18.19 -7.77 -27.07
N GLU A 58 18.12 -7.74 -28.40
CA GLU A 58 19.23 -7.42 -29.30
C GLU A 58 19.80 -6.02 -29.04
N LEU A 59 18.92 -5.00 -28.91
CA LEU A 59 19.32 -3.63 -28.63
C LEU A 59 20.01 -3.46 -27.26
N LEU A 60 19.61 -4.23 -26.26
CA LEU A 60 20.21 -4.18 -24.93
C LEU A 60 21.64 -4.73 -24.90
N HIS A 61 21.91 -5.78 -25.70
CA HIS A 61 23.26 -6.41 -25.78
C HIS A 61 24.26 -5.59 -26.59
N THR A 62 23.81 -4.66 -27.42
CA THR A 62 24.69 -3.76 -28.18
C THR A 62 25.15 -2.53 -27.38
N LYS A 63 24.52 -2.25 -26.23
CA LYS A 63 24.89 -1.10 -25.39
C LYS A 63 25.80 -1.53 -24.23
N PRO A 64 26.86 -0.77 -23.90
CA PRO A 64 27.75 -1.05 -22.79
C PRO A 64 27.10 -0.64 -21.44
N ILE A 65 25.95 -1.23 -21.11
CA ILE A 65 25.24 -0.98 -19.85
C ILE A 65 25.46 -2.16 -18.93
N THR A 66 25.91 -1.90 -17.71
CA THR A 66 26.05 -2.97 -16.70
C THR A 66 24.67 -3.47 -16.27
N ALA A 67 24.52 -4.79 -16.04
CA ALA A 67 23.26 -5.41 -15.64
C ALA A 67 22.64 -4.72 -14.40
N GLY A 68 23.46 -4.31 -13.43
CA GLY A 68 22.99 -3.61 -12.24
C GLY A 68 22.36 -2.25 -12.56
N LYS A 69 22.97 -1.43 -13.41
CA LYS A 69 22.39 -0.14 -13.84
C LYS A 69 21.08 -0.32 -14.59
N TYR A 70 21.00 -1.37 -15.40
CA TYR A 70 19.79 -1.69 -16.14
C TYR A 70 18.62 -2.06 -15.22
N VAL A 71 18.83 -3.02 -14.31
CA VAL A 71 17.80 -3.45 -13.35
C VAL A 71 17.39 -2.29 -12.45
N PHE A 72 18.35 -1.53 -11.91
CA PHE A 72 18.05 -0.36 -11.09
C PHE A 72 17.23 0.70 -11.83
N GLY A 73 17.57 0.99 -13.07
CA GLY A 73 16.82 1.93 -13.89
C GLY A 73 15.36 1.51 -14.11
N LYS A 74 15.13 0.21 -14.37
CA LYS A 74 13.77 -0.32 -14.54
C LYS A 74 12.96 -0.28 -13.25
N VAL A 75 13.56 -0.73 -12.17
CA VAL A 75 12.93 -0.73 -10.85
C VAL A 75 12.56 0.70 -10.44
N SER A 76 13.49 1.64 -10.63
CA SER A 76 13.26 3.06 -10.32
C SER A 76 12.15 3.66 -11.20
N ALA A 77 12.12 3.33 -12.49
CA ALA A 77 11.06 3.78 -13.40
C ALA A 77 9.68 3.22 -12.99
N GLY A 78 9.60 1.92 -12.69
CA GLY A 78 8.39 1.28 -12.22
C GLY A 78 7.90 1.88 -10.90
N PHE A 79 8.82 2.11 -9.96
CA PHE A 79 8.51 2.76 -8.70
C PHE A 79 8.03 4.20 -8.87
N ALA A 80 8.65 4.97 -9.77
CA ALA A 80 8.22 6.34 -10.09
C ALA A 80 6.79 6.38 -10.65
N ILE A 81 6.44 5.46 -11.55
CA ILE A 81 5.06 5.34 -12.05
C ILE A 81 4.08 5.05 -10.92
N CYS A 82 4.44 4.13 -10.02
CA CYS A 82 3.62 3.84 -8.85
C CYS A 82 3.46 5.04 -7.93
N LEU A 83 4.51 5.85 -7.72
CA LEU A 83 4.44 7.07 -6.93
C LEU A 83 3.52 8.12 -7.56
N ILE A 84 3.56 8.28 -8.89
CA ILE A 84 2.66 9.19 -9.61
C ILE A 84 1.20 8.73 -9.42
N ALA A 85 0.91 7.45 -9.64
CA ALA A 85 -0.42 6.90 -9.45
C ALA A 85 -0.91 7.09 -8.00
N LEU A 86 -0.05 6.81 -7.02
CA LEU A 86 -0.34 6.99 -5.60
C LEU A 86 -0.62 8.46 -5.25
N THR A 87 0.12 9.39 -5.83
CA THR A 87 -0.09 10.84 -5.62
C THR A 87 -1.47 11.25 -6.15
N ILE A 88 -1.86 10.78 -7.33
CA ILE A 88 -3.18 11.05 -7.91
C ILE A 88 -4.28 10.51 -7.00
N ILE A 89 -4.16 9.27 -6.53
CA ILE A 89 -5.12 8.64 -5.64
C ILE A 89 -5.22 9.40 -4.30
N ASN A 90 -4.09 9.82 -3.72
CA ASN A 90 -4.08 10.64 -2.51
C ASN A 90 -4.85 11.95 -2.68
N LEU A 91 -4.61 12.67 -3.78
CA LEU A 91 -5.29 13.92 -4.09
C LEU A 91 -6.80 13.71 -4.27
N LEU A 92 -7.20 12.64 -4.96
CA LEU A 92 -8.62 12.31 -5.15
C LEU A 92 -9.31 12.00 -3.82
N PHE A 93 -8.71 11.17 -2.97
CA PHE A 93 -9.30 10.83 -1.68
C PHE A 93 -9.31 12.00 -0.70
N TRP A 94 -8.28 12.84 -0.71
CA TRP A 94 -8.30 14.09 0.05
C TRP A 94 -9.43 15.01 -0.42
N ALA A 95 -9.59 15.22 -1.74
CA ALA A 95 -10.66 16.04 -2.29
C ALA A 95 -12.04 15.49 -1.93
N LEU A 96 -12.24 14.16 -2.04
CA LEU A 96 -13.48 13.51 -1.61
C LEU A 96 -13.73 13.74 -0.12
N CYS A 97 -12.71 13.60 0.73
CA CYS A 97 -12.82 13.84 2.16
C CYS A 97 -13.29 15.28 2.44
N VAL A 98 -12.70 16.27 1.77
CA VAL A 98 -13.10 17.68 1.89
C VAL A 98 -14.56 17.89 1.45
N ILE A 99 -14.97 17.31 0.33
CA ILE A 99 -16.33 17.44 -0.20
C ILE A 99 -17.35 16.86 0.79
N TYR A 100 -17.10 15.64 1.29
CA TYR A 100 -18.02 14.95 2.20
C TYR A 100 -18.10 15.56 3.60
N THR A 101 -17.05 16.27 4.04
CA THR A 101 -17.03 16.88 5.38
C THR A 101 -17.38 18.36 5.37
N LYS A 102 -17.63 18.95 4.21
CA LYS A 102 -17.90 20.39 4.04
C LYS A 102 -18.99 20.93 4.97
N ASP A 103 -20.09 20.19 5.11
CA ASP A 103 -21.24 20.60 5.91
C ASP A 103 -21.13 20.16 7.38
N SER A 104 -20.15 19.35 7.72
CA SER A 104 -19.97 18.78 9.06
C SER A 104 -19.03 19.61 9.94
N GLY A 105 -18.33 20.61 9.40
CA GLY A 105 -17.37 21.44 10.13
C GLY A 105 -16.11 20.71 10.60
N PHE A 106 -15.84 19.49 10.10
CA PHE A 106 -14.66 18.72 10.47
C PHE A 106 -13.41 19.23 9.76
N GLU A 107 -12.32 19.31 10.52
CA GLU A 107 -11.03 19.73 9.97
C GLU A 107 -10.40 18.60 9.15
N VAL A 108 -10.05 18.91 7.89
CA VAL A 108 -9.39 18.00 6.96
C VAL A 108 -8.02 18.53 6.56
N ARG A 109 -6.95 17.84 6.93
CA ARG A 109 -5.57 18.20 6.60
C ARG A 109 -5.00 17.26 5.55
N PHE A 110 -4.48 17.81 4.47
CA PHE A 110 -3.79 17.01 3.44
C PHE A 110 -2.55 16.27 4.00
N TRP A 111 -1.89 16.87 4.98
CA TRP A 111 -0.70 16.30 5.61
C TRP A 111 -0.92 14.92 6.24
N ASP A 112 -2.11 14.65 6.77
CA ASP A 112 -2.45 13.34 7.34
C ASP A 112 -2.40 12.22 6.30
N PHE A 113 -2.80 12.52 5.06
CA PHE A 113 -2.72 11.59 3.95
C PHE A 113 -1.27 11.33 3.52
N ILE A 114 -0.43 12.37 3.48
CA ILE A 114 0.99 12.22 3.19
C ILE A 114 1.67 11.33 4.25
N VAL A 115 1.45 11.62 5.52
CA VAL A 115 2.03 10.83 6.63
C VAL A 115 1.57 9.38 6.57
N SER A 116 0.28 9.12 6.35
CA SER A 116 -0.24 7.75 6.23
C SER A 116 0.34 7.03 5.01
N THR A 117 0.54 7.72 3.89
CA THR A 117 1.17 7.17 2.69
C THR A 117 2.62 6.78 2.94
N VAL A 118 3.40 7.67 3.55
CA VAL A 118 4.83 7.43 3.81
C VAL A 118 5.03 6.32 4.83
N LEU A 119 4.20 6.25 5.87
CA LEU A 119 4.36 5.26 6.93
C LEU A 119 3.82 3.87 6.56
N TYR A 120 2.75 3.79 5.78
CA TYR A 120 2.04 2.51 5.60
C TYR A 120 2.01 2.01 4.16
N ILE A 121 1.91 2.89 3.15
CA ILE A 121 1.83 2.45 1.76
C ILE A 121 3.22 2.29 1.14
N LEU A 122 4.08 3.27 1.35
CA LEU A 122 5.40 3.32 0.73
C LEU A 122 6.30 2.12 1.10
N PRO A 123 6.42 1.71 2.38
CA PRO A 123 7.21 0.53 2.75
C PRO A 123 6.69 -0.74 2.08
N ASN A 124 5.37 -0.93 2.03
CA ASN A 124 4.76 -2.07 1.37
C ASN A 124 5.06 -2.11 -0.13
N MET A 125 4.99 -0.96 -0.80
CA MET A 125 5.36 -0.85 -2.21
C MET A 125 6.84 -1.18 -2.44
N LEU A 126 7.74 -0.66 -1.62
CA LEU A 126 9.17 -0.96 -1.69
C LEU A 126 9.43 -2.46 -1.51
N MET A 127 8.76 -3.09 -0.56
CA MET A 127 8.87 -4.52 -0.36
C MET A 127 8.40 -5.32 -1.58
N ILE A 128 7.24 -5.00 -2.15
CA ILE A 128 6.74 -5.64 -3.38
C ILE A 128 7.74 -5.50 -4.53
N VAL A 129 8.26 -4.29 -4.74
CA VAL A 129 9.22 -4.02 -5.81
C VAL A 129 10.50 -4.84 -5.61
N SER A 130 11.00 -4.91 -4.38
CA SER A 130 12.21 -5.67 -4.04
C SER A 130 12.00 -7.18 -4.21
N VAL A 131 10.91 -7.72 -3.69
CA VAL A 131 10.59 -9.15 -3.78
C VAL A 131 10.33 -9.56 -5.24
N TYR A 132 9.59 -8.75 -6.01
CA TYR A 132 9.36 -9.01 -7.43
C TYR A 132 10.67 -9.06 -8.21
N THR A 133 11.53 -8.07 -7.99
CA THR A 133 12.84 -8.00 -8.63
C THR A 133 13.70 -9.22 -8.29
N LEU A 134 13.74 -9.61 -7.01
CA LEU A 134 14.48 -10.77 -6.54
C LEU A 134 13.97 -12.06 -7.21
N ILE A 135 12.66 -12.28 -7.25
CA ILE A 135 12.07 -13.45 -7.91
C ILE A 135 12.43 -13.45 -9.40
N SER A 136 12.30 -12.32 -10.07
CA SER A 136 12.62 -12.20 -11.50
C SER A 136 14.07 -12.50 -11.81
N LEU A 137 15.00 -12.12 -10.93
CA LEU A 137 16.42 -12.42 -11.06
C LEU A 137 16.72 -13.89 -10.80
N ILE A 138 16.14 -14.50 -9.75
CA ILE A 138 16.35 -15.93 -9.42
C ILE A 138 15.87 -16.84 -10.56
N PHE A 139 14.66 -16.60 -11.04
CA PHE A 139 14.06 -17.42 -12.10
C PHE A 139 14.54 -17.01 -13.51
N LYS A 140 15.29 -15.91 -13.65
CA LYS A 140 15.66 -15.32 -14.94
C LYS A 140 14.45 -15.09 -15.87
N ASN A 141 13.28 -14.97 -15.27
CA ASN A 141 11.99 -14.80 -15.93
C ASN A 141 11.05 -13.99 -15.02
N PRO A 142 10.43 -12.92 -15.50
CA PRO A 142 9.52 -12.12 -14.70
C PRO A 142 8.17 -12.78 -14.41
N LEU A 143 7.74 -13.77 -15.23
CA LEU A 143 6.41 -14.38 -15.13
C LEU A 143 6.12 -15.03 -13.76
N PRO A 144 7.02 -15.80 -13.14
CA PRO A 144 6.76 -16.42 -11.84
C PRO A 144 6.53 -15.42 -10.71
N GLY A 145 7.04 -14.20 -10.84
CA GLY A 145 6.86 -13.14 -9.84
C GLY A 145 5.39 -12.76 -9.60
N VAL A 146 4.56 -12.80 -10.66
CA VAL A 146 3.15 -12.42 -10.55
C VAL A 146 2.35 -13.36 -9.65
N PRO A 147 2.26 -14.68 -9.94
CA PRO A 147 1.49 -15.59 -9.10
C PRO A 147 2.05 -15.70 -7.68
N LEU A 148 3.38 -15.69 -7.52
CA LEU A 148 4.00 -15.78 -6.20
C LEU A 148 3.67 -14.56 -5.33
N LEU A 149 3.72 -13.35 -5.90
CA LEU A 149 3.33 -12.14 -5.16
C LEU A 149 1.83 -12.08 -4.87
N ILE A 150 0.98 -12.53 -5.79
CA ILE A 150 -0.46 -12.62 -5.53
C ILE A 150 -0.73 -13.56 -4.36
N LEU A 151 -0.12 -14.74 -4.35
CA LEU A 151 -0.24 -15.69 -3.24
C LEU A 151 0.29 -15.08 -1.92
N TYR A 152 1.39 -14.34 -1.98
CA TYR A 152 1.95 -13.67 -0.81
C TYR A 152 1.03 -12.54 -0.30
N MET A 153 0.41 -11.77 -1.18
CA MET A 153 -0.59 -10.77 -0.80
C MET A 153 -1.84 -11.40 -0.18
N VAL A 154 -2.31 -12.52 -0.74
CA VAL A 154 -3.42 -13.30 -0.17
C VAL A 154 -3.04 -13.79 1.24
N TYR A 155 -1.87 -14.40 1.41
CA TYR A 155 -1.36 -14.82 2.71
C TYR A 155 -1.33 -13.66 3.72
N SER A 156 -0.81 -12.51 3.32
CA SER A 156 -0.70 -11.32 4.16
C SER A 156 -2.05 -10.77 4.61
N ASN A 157 -3.08 -10.95 3.78
CA ASN A 157 -4.43 -10.41 4.00
C ASN A 157 -5.42 -11.42 4.61
N MET A 158 -5.02 -12.68 4.74
CA MET A 158 -5.90 -13.68 5.34
C MET A 158 -6.10 -13.40 6.83
N GLY A 159 -7.35 -13.27 7.24
CA GLY A 159 -7.72 -13.27 8.64
C GLY A 159 -7.34 -14.59 9.33
N GLY A 160 -7.25 -14.57 10.63
CA GLY A 160 -6.93 -15.73 11.45
C GLY A 160 -7.65 -15.67 12.79
N ARG A 161 -7.54 -16.74 13.59
CA ARG A 161 -7.99 -16.75 14.98
C ARG A 161 -6.80 -16.49 15.90
N ASN A 162 -7.02 -15.69 16.94
CA ASN A 162 -6.03 -15.53 18.01
C ASN A 162 -6.06 -16.73 18.98
N ALA A 163 -5.22 -16.67 20.02
CA ALA A 163 -5.16 -17.72 21.04
C ALA A 163 -6.51 -17.93 21.77
N GLU A 164 -7.31 -16.87 21.88
CA GLU A 164 -8.65 -16.88 22.49
C GLU A 164 -9.76 -17.32 21.51
N GLY A 165 -9.39 -17.69 20.28
CA GLY A 165 -10.34 -18.17 19.27
C GLY A 165 -11.11 -17.06 18.54
N VAL A 166 -10.83 -15.78 18.82
CA VAL A 166 -11.48 -14.64 18.18
C VAL A 166 -10.90 -14.47 16.77
N TYR A 167 -11.77 -14.35 15.78
CA TYR A 167 -11.37 -14.13 14.40
C TYR A 167 -11.10 -12.65 14.17
N GLY A 168 -9.99 -12.38 13.49
CA GLY A 168 -9.58 -11.01 13.14
C GLY A 168 -8.37 -10.97 12.21
N TYR A 169 -7.94 -9.77 11.87
CA TYR A 169 -6.71 -9.55 11.11
C TYR A 169 -5.55 -9.31 12.07
N TRP A 170 -5.00 -10.40 12.56
CA TRP A 170 -3.81 -10.36 13.41
C TRP A 170 -2.58 -10.23 12.52
N GLY A 171 -1.68 -9.33 12.87
CA GLY A 171 -0.44 -9.15 12.14
C GLY A 171 0.31 -10.47 11.98
N ARG A 172 0.71 -10.79 10.76
CA ARG A 172 1.52 -11.97 10.45
C ARG A 172 2.96 -11.57 10.26
N PRO A 173 3.93 -12.44 10.64
CA PRO A 173 5.33 -12.20 10.33
C PRO A 173 5.52 -12.05 8.81
N PHE A 174 6.31 -11.07 8.41
CA PHE A 174 6.59 -10.73 7.02
C PHE A 174 5.36 -10.36 6.17
N ALA A 175 4.24 -10.01 6.77
CA ALA A 175 3.11 -9.50 6.01
C ALA A 175 3.45 -8.16 5.36
N ILE A 176 3.15 -8.01 4.09
CA ILE A 176 3.41 -6.80 3.30
C ILE A 176 2.35 -5.72 3.46
N MET A 177 1.34 -5.96 4.25
CA MET A 177 0.26 -4.99 4.47
C MET A 177 0.01 -4.79 5.95
N VAL A 178 -0.23 -3.53 6.31
CA VAL A 178 -0.76 -3.15 7.60
C VAL A 178 -2.26 -3.06 7.46
N ARG A 179 -2.99 -3.70 8.35
CA ARG A 179 -4.44 -3.61 8.37
C ARG A 179 -4.88 -3.06 9.72
N PHE A 180 -5.56 -1.93 9.66
CA PHE A 180 -6.16 -1.32 10.85
C PHE A 180 -7.47 -2.00 11.22
N PRO A 181 -7.89 -1.95 12.51
CA PRO A 181 -9.20 -2.45 12.91
C PRO A 181 -10.35 -1.84 12.11
N ASP A 182 -11.46 -2.55 11.97
CA ASP A 182 -12.60 -2.11 11.14
C ASP A 182 -13.27 -0.82 11.62
N GLN A 183 -13.15 -0.51 12.90
CA GLN A 183 -13.70 0.73 13.46
C GLN A 183 -12.90 1.96 12.98
N LEU A 184 -13.61 2.98 12.49
CA LEU A 184 -12.99 4.18 11.92
C LEU A 184 -12.03 4.88 12.90
N PHE A 185 -12.39 4.95 14.16
CA PHE A 185 -11.61 5.66 15.18
C PHE A 185 -10.57 4.77 15.89
N ASP A 186 -10.52 3.50 15.57
CA ASP A 186 -9.45 2.63 16.03
C ASP A 186 -8.32 2.64 14.99
N THR A 187 -7.24 3.30 15.35
CA THR A 187 -6.04 3.44 14.51
C THR A 187 -4.85 2.68 15.09
N THR A 188 -5.11 1.73 15.98
CA THR A 188 -4.09 0.87 16.54
C THR A 188 -3.59 -0.09 15.46
N PRO A 189 -2.31 -0.02 15.05
CA PRO A 189 -1.79 -0.95 14.06
C PRO A 189 -1.75 -2.38 14.63
N PRO A 190 -1.88 -3.41 13.80
CA PRO A 190 -1.80 -4.79 14.25
C PRO A 190 -0.42 -5.09 14.87
N PRO A 191 -0.30 -6.07 15.81
CA PRO A 191 0.93 -6.33 16.59
C PRO A 191 2.09 -6.58 15.67
N MET A 192 2.29 -6.97 14.67
CA MET A 192 3.49 -7.18 13.82
C MET A 192 3.77 -6.05 12.82
N ALA A 193 2.94 -5.00 12.79
CA ALA A 193 3.04 -3.97 11.75
C ALA A 193 4.40 -3.29 11.72
N PHE A 194 4.91 -2.90 12.87
CA PHE A 194 6.22 -2.22 12.95
C PHE A 194 7.38 -3.15 12.59
N LEU A 195 7.33 -4.41 13.02
CA LEU A 195 8.35 -5.40 12.66
C LEU A 195 8.36 -5.69 11.15
N ASN A 196 7.20 -5.72 10.53
CA ASN A 196 7.09 -6.02 9.10
C ASN A 196 7.48 -4.83 8.22
N GLN A 197 7.53 -3.62 8.77
CA GLN A 197 7.87 -2.40 8.05
C GLN A 197 9.32 -1.93 8.30
N SER A 198 9.99 -2.50 9.29
CA SER A 198 11.41 -2.25 9.57
C SER A 198 12.34 -3.12 8.71
#